data_26fad8edb6e560f727af458778dcb34c
#
_entry.id   26fad8edb6e560f727af458778dcb34c
#
_cell.length_a   1.000
_cell.length_b   1.000
_cell.length_c   1.000
_cell.angle_alpha   90.00
_cell.angle_beta   90.00
_cell.angle_gamma   90.00
#
_symmetry.space_group_name_H-M   'P 1'
#
loop_
_entity.id
_entity.type
_entity.pdbx_description
1 polymer ?
#
loop_
_entity_poly.entity_id
_entity_poly.type
_entity_poly.pdbx_seq_one_letter_code
_entity_poly.pdbx_strand_id
1 'polypeptide(L)'
;MTSQKPSPAKPAQNPPPTNHRREDDDDEVLGKAYDQRIVERTWIFVHPYRIHLLWSLALMICIAIGNLAGPYLIKIAIDDAIANSNLTLLAVAAIGYVAASLLVWVATYGQSYIMSWVGQTVLFSMRRELFMHLQRLSFNFYDRMEAGRIMSRMTGDVNALNDFLTSGIVSTASDLFVLVGIVLLMFALNWKLALATMIVGPIIGLVTHLYRTRSRNLYREVRWQNSMVTAYLAENISGVRAVQAFSRENLNQDRFDGVNRENLRRLIRATTFSAGFGPIITFISTVATVLVVWFGGMLVLNDEMTLGSLWAFLAYVGRFFEPISDLSARYNSMQAAMAGGERVYALMDTPV
;
A
#
# COMPACT_ATOMS: atom_id res chain seq x y z
N MET A 1 59.56 -48.44 -24.32
CA MET A 1 59.19 -47.05 -24.26
C MET A 1 57.68 -46.99 -24.07
N THR A 2 57.22 -46.98 -22.81
CA THR A 2 55.80 -46.96 -22.44
C THR A 2 55.39 -45.53 -22.15
N SER A 3 54.51 -45.00 -23.01
CA SER A 3 53.93 -43.65 -22.91
C SER A 3 52.90 -43.63 -21.77
N GLN A 4 53.21 -42.94 -20.66
CA GLN A 4 52.24 -42.61 -19.61
C GLN A 4 51.35 -41.43 -20.07
N LYS A 5 50.09 -41.69 -20.14
CA LYS A 5 49.02 -40.68 -20.35
C LYS A 5 48.83 -39.83 -19.07
N PRO A 6 48.80 -38.48 -19.10
CA PRO A 6 48.58 -37.68 -17.91
C PRO A 6 47.15 -37.83 -17.39
N SER A 7 47.03 -37.98 -16.06
CA SER A 7 45.77 -38.07 -15.32
C SER A 7 44.99 -36.72 -15.40
N PRO A 8 43.66 -36.72 -15.52
CA PRO A 8 42.88 -35.48 -15.54
C PRO A 8 42.95 -34.79 -14.18
N ALA A 9 43.22 -33.48 -14.20
CA ALA A 9 43.25 -32.62 -13.03
C ALA A 9 41.85 -32.58 -12.38
N LYS A 10 41.83 -32.75 -11.02
CA LYS A 10 40.60 -32.59 -10.23
C LYS A 10 40.09 -31.17 -10.38
N PRO A 11 38.75 -30.97 -10.50
CA PRO A 11 38.15 -29.62 -10.51
C PRO A 11 38.44 -28.93 -9.18
N ALA A 12 38.83 -27.67 -9.26
CA ALA A 12 39.11 -26.83 -8.10
C ALA A 12 37.83 -26.76 -7.21
N GLN A 13 37.98 -27.16 -5.96
CA GLN A 13 36.98 -27.01 -4.94
C GLN A 13 36.79 -25.51 -4.69
N ASN A 14 35.56 -25.02 -4.91
CA ASN A 14 35.15 -23.66 -4.53
C ASN A 14 35.46 -23.44 -3.04
N PRO A 15 36.03 -22.31 -2.64
CA PRO A 15 36.22 -21.97 -1.25
C PRO A 15 34.86 -21.96 -0.54
N PRO A 16 34.79 -22.33 0.75
CA PRO A 16 33.57 -22.31 1.52
C PRO A 16 32.99 -20.88 1.52
N PRO A 17 31.66 -20.73 1.41
CA PRO A 17 31.02 -19.42 1.39
C PRO A 17 31.38 -18.67 2.68
N THR A 18 31.99 -17.50 2.53
CA THR A 18 32.30 -16.59 3.61
C THR A 18 31.03 -16.20 4.37
N ASN A 19 31.13 -16.10 5.67
CA ASN A 19 30.06 -15.92 6.67
C ASN A 19 29.19 -14.64 6.49
N HIS A 20 29.45 -13.82 5.45
CA HIS A 20 28.62 -12.64 5.10
C HIS A 20 27.17 -12.96 4.73
N ARG A 21 26.86 -14.22 4.37
CA ARG A 21 25.48 -14.63 4.03
C ARG A 21 24.53 -14.75 5.23
N ARG A 22 25.03 -14.84 6.46
CA ARG A 22 24.17 -14.97 7.65
C ARG A 22 23.69 -13.64 8.21
N GLU A 23 24.40 -12.55 7.93
CA GLU A 23 24.00 -11.21 8.41
C GLU A 23 22.97 -10.54 7.49
N ASP A 24 22.97 -10.86 6.18
CA ASP A 24 21.97 -10.36 5.22
C ASP A 24 20.62 -11.08 5.36
N ASP A 25 20.60 -12.33 5.83
CA ASP A 25 19.38 -13.11 6.08
C ASP A 25 18.59 -12.60 7.32
N ASP A 26 19.26 -11.97 8.28
CA ASP A 26 18.60 -11.38 9.46
C ASP A 26 17.85 -10.08 9.13
N ASP A 27 18.21 -9.39 8.05
CA ASP A 27 17.44 -8.22 7.54
C ASP A 27 16.19 -8.63 6.72
N GLU A 28 16.09 -9.89 6.28
CA GLU A 28 14.93 -10.46 5.57
C GLU A 28 13.91 -11.15 6.49
N VAL A 29 14.03 -11.04 7.80
CA VAL A 29 12.96 -11.48 8.70
C VAL A 29 11.74 -10.60 8.38
N LEU A 30 10.87 -11.14 7.53
CA LEU A 30 9.52 -10.65 7.30
C LEU A 30 8.83 -10.55 8.65
N GLY A 31 8.91 -9.38 9.28
CA GLY A 31 8.26 -9.09 10.55
C GLY A 31 6.82 -9.60 10.51
N LYS A 32 6.31 -10.08 11.62
CA LYS A 32 4.89 -10.42 11.74
C LYS A 32 4.10 -9.25 11.19
N ALA A 33 3.09 -9.51 10.36
CA ALA A 33 2.27 -8.46 9.74
C ALA A 33 1.71 -7.46 10.77
N TYR A 34 1.63 -7.87 12.04
CA TYR A 34 1.25 -7.05 13.19
C TYR A 34 2.05 -7.52 14.42
N ASP A 35 2.80 -6.61 15.03
CA ASP A 35 3.44 -6.82 16.32
C ASP A 35 2.90 -5.80 17.34
N GLN A 36 2.21 -6.30 18.33
CA GLN A 36 1.58 -5.50 19.38
C GLN A 36 2.62 -4.68 20.17
N ARG A 37 3.83 -5.21 20.39
CA ARG A 37 4.89 -4.52 21.14
C ARG A 37 5.35 -3.24 20.42
N ILE A 38 5.47 -3.31 19.10
CA ILE A 38 5.86 -2.16 18.26
C ILE A 38 4.78 -1.10 18.33
N VAL A 39 3.51 -1.50 18.23
CA VAL A 39 2.36 -0.57 18.32
C VAL A 39 2.29 0.09 19.69
N GLU A 40 2.44 -0.67 20.77
CA GLU A 40 2.43 -0.13 22.14
C GLU A 40 3.57 0.86 22.40
N ARG A 41 4.77 0.55 21.92
CA ARG A 41 5.93 1.46 22.05
C ARG A 41 5.76 2.71 21.22
N THR A 42 5.28 2.58 20.00
CA THR A 42 4.99 3.73 19.13
C THR A 42 3.88 4.59 19.71
N TRP A 43 2.90 3.98 20.38
CA TRP A 43 1.83 4.70 21.08
C TRP A 43 2.34 5.66 22.15
N ILE A 44 3.47 5.38 22.82
CA ILE A 44 4.07 6.28 23.81
C ILE A 44 4.40 7.64 23.18
N PHE A 45 4.90 7.66 21.93
CA PHE A 45 5.21 8.90 21.21
C PHE A 45 3.96 9.60 20.68
N VAL A 46 2.90 8.86 20.41
CA VAL A 46 1.64 9.38 19.86
C VAL A 46 0.69 9.88 20.96
N HIS A 47 0.74 9.25 22.14
CA HIS A 47 -0.18 9.52 23.27
C HIS A 47 -0.27 11.01 23.68
N PRO A 48 0.81 11.81 23.70
CA PRO A 48 0.73 13.23 24.02
C PRO A 48 -0.22 14.01 23.07
N TYR A 49 -0.43 13.50 21.85
CA TYR A 49 -1.24 14.14 20.80
C TYR A 49 -2.64 13.54 20.66
N ARG A 50 -3.13 12.79 21.67
CA ARG A 50 -4.43 12.12 21.66
C ARG A 50 -5.62 13.03 21.32
N ILE A 51 -5.56 14.31 21.76
CA ILE A 51 -6.61 15.29 21.45
C ILE A 51 -6.66 15.59 19.94
N HIS A 52 -5.51 15.72 19.29
CA HIS A 52 -5.43 15.93 17.85
C HIS A 52 -5.93 14.69 17.08
N LEU A 53 -5.65 13.48 17.60
CA LEU A 53 -6.20 12.24 17.03
C LEU A 53 -7.72 12.17 17.16
N LEU A 54 -8.29 12.61 18.28
CA LEU A 54 -9.75 12.69 18.47
C LEU A 54 -10.38 13.68 17.47
N TRP A 55 -9.77 14.83 17.24
CA TRP A 55 -10.21 15.77 16.21
C TRP A 55 -10.10 15.18 14.81
N SER A 56 -9.01 14.48 14.50
CA SER A 56 -8.87 13.77 13.24
C SER A 56 -9.95 12.70 13.05
N LEU A 57 -10.29 11.96 14.11
CA LEU A 57 -11.37 10.98 14.11
C LEU A 57 -12.75 11.64 13.86
N ALA A 58 -13.03 12.77 14.54
CA ALA A 58 -14.27 13.51 14.32
C ALA A 58 -14.38 14.02 12.88
N LEU A 59 -13.29 14.58 12.32
CA LEU A 59 -13.25 15.02 10.94
C LEU A 59 -13.41 13.84 9.97
N MET A 60 -12.83 12.68 10.26
CA MET A 60 -13.00 11.46 9.47
C MET A 60 -14.47 11.03 9.42
N ILE A 61 -15.18 11.05 10.53
CA ILE A 61 -16.63 10.76 10.57
C ILE A 61 -17.39 11.79 9.75
N CYS A 62 -17.05 13.07 9.85
CA CYS A 62 -17.62 14.14 9.04
C CYS A 62 -17.44 13.90 7.53
N ILE A 63 -16.24 13.50 7.12
CA ILE A 63 -15.91 13.15 5.73
C ILE A 63 -16.74 11.96 5.27
N ALA A 64 -16.83 10.90 6.08
CA ALA A 64 -17.62 9.72 5.76
C ALA A 64 -19.11 10.06 5.57
N ILE A 65 -19.70 10.82 6.49
CA ILE A 65 -21.09 11.27 6.41
C ILE A 65 -21.31 12.13 5.14
N GLY A 66 -20.43 13.09 4.88
CA GLY A 66 -20.53 13.95 3.69
C GLY A 66 -20.43 13.17 2.39
N ASN A 67 -19.53 12.18 2.31
CA ASN A 67 -19.41 11.30 1.15
C ASN A 67 -20.63 10.41 0.94
N LEU A 68 -21.27 9.97 2.03
CA LEU A 68 -22.51 9.19 1.96
C LEU A 68 -23.74 10.05 1.66
N ALA A 69 -23.75 11.29 2.11
CA ALA A 69 -24.86 12.21 1.90
C ALA A 69 -25.02 12.62 0.42
N GLY A 70 -23.92 12.69 -0.35
CA GLY A 70 -23.95 13.12 -1.74
C GLY A 70 -24.96 12.33 -2.62
N PRO A 71 -24.80 11.01 -2.76
CA PRO A 71 -25.75 10.19 -3.54
C PRO A 71 -27.18 10.23 -2.98
N TYR A 72 -27.34 10.34 -1.66
CA TYR A 72 -28.64 10.41 -1.03
C TYR A 72 -29.37 11.74 -1.33
N LEU A 73 -28.66 12.86 -1.35
CA LEU A 73 -29.22 14.16 -1.73
C LEU A 73 -29.67 14.20 -3.19
N ILE A 74 -28.91 13.53 -4.07
CA ILE A 74 -29.31 13.40 -5.48
C ILE A 74 -30.59 12.52 -5.60
N LYS A 75 -30.70 11.46 -4.79
CA LYS A 75 -31.95 10.68 -4.71
C LYS A 75 -33.14 11.57 -4.37
N ILE A 76 -33.04 12.41 -3.32
CA ILE A 76 -34.08 13.34 -2.94
C ILE A 76 -34.40 14.32 -4.09
N ALA A 77 -33.38 14.82 -4.77
CA ALA A 77 -33.55 15.71 -5.91
C ALA A 77 -34.37 15.05 -7.05
N ILE A 78 -34.10 13.77 -7.33
CA ILE A 78 -34.79 13.03 -8.40
C ILE A 78 -36.23 12.65 -7.98
N ASP A 79 -36.37 12.00 -6.81
CA ASP A 79 -37.62 11.37 -6.38
C ASP A 79 -38.64 12.40 -5.88
N ASP A 80 -38.19 13.42 -5.12
CA ASP A 80 -39.08 14.34 -4.43
C ASP A 80 -39.18 15.71 -5.11
N ALA A 81 -38.03 16.22 -5.64
CA ALA A 81 -38.05 17.56 -6.23
C ALA A 81 -38.46 17.54 -7.71
N ILE A 82 -37.83 16.71 -8.56
CA ILE A 82 -38.10 16.67 -10.00
C ILE A 82 -39.46 16.01 -10.26
N ALA A 83 -39.73 14.86 -9.60
CA ALA A 83 -40.99 14.13 -9.81
C ALA A 83 -42.24 14.99 -9.44
N ASN A 84 -42.11 15.86 -8.43
CA ASN A 84 -43.20 16.75 -8.00
C ASN A 84 -43.10 18.18 -8.58
N SER A 85 -42.17 18.42 -9.51
CA SER A 85 -41.92 19.76 -10.13
C SER A 85 -41.66 20.86 -9.07
N ASN A 86 -41.06 20.49 -7.92
CA ASN A 86 -40.79 21.40 -6.80
C ASN A 86 -39.38 22.05 -6.92
N LEU A 87 -39.35 23.25 -7.53
CA LEU A 87 -38.09 23.97 -7.76
C LEU A 87 -37.40 24.37 -6.44
N THR A 88 -38.17 24.65 -5.39
CA THR A 88 -37.62 25.03 -4.08
C THR A 88 -36.86 23.85 -3.46
N LEU A 89 -37.45 22.64 -3.48
CA LEU A 89 -36.82 21.45 -2.95
C LEU A 89 -35.59 21.08 -3.78
N LEU A 90 -35.65 21.26 -5.10
CA LEU A 90 -34.50 21.05 -5.99
C LEU A 90 -33.33 22.00 -5.63
N ALA A 91 -33.63 23.27 -5.40
CA ALA A 91 -32.62 24.25 -4.98
C ALA A 91 -32.00 23.88 -3.60
N VAL A 92 -32.86 23.46 -2.65
CA VAL A 92 -32.36 23.01 -1.32
C VAL A 92 -31.49 21.78 -1.45
N ALA A 93 -31.85 20.78 -2.25
CA ALA A 93 -31.03 19.59 -2.48
C ALA A 93 -29.68 19.93 -3.15
N ALA A 94 -29.69 20.83 -4.14
CA ALA A 94 -28.48 21.29 -4.82
C ALA A 94 -27.55 22.07 -3.86
N ILE A 95 -28.11 23.01 -3.10
CA ILE A 95 -27.32 23.74 -2.08
C ILE A 95 -26.78 22.78 -1.01
N GLY A 96 -27.59 21.83 -0.56
CA GLY A 96 -27.19 20.80 0.39
C GLY A 96 -26.04 19.94 -0.14
N TYR A 97 -26.08 19.58 -1.42
CA TYR A 97 -24.99 18.83 -2.06
C TYR A 97 -23.67 19.65 -2.11
N VAL A 98 -23.77 20.93 -2.50
CA VAL A 98 -22.61 21.83 -2.50
C VAL A 98 -22.07 22.02 -1.06
N ALA A 99 -22.95 22.22 -0.09
CA ALA A 99 -22.58 22.37 1.31
C ALA A 99 -21.90 21.10 1.86
N ALA A 100 -22.44 19.91 1.56
CA ALA A 100 -21.83 18.63 1.93
C ALA A 100 -20.45 18.45 1.28
N SER A 101 -20.30 18.81 0.00
CA SER A 101 -19.02 18.74 -0.70
C SER A 101 -17.99 19.70 -0.12
N LEU A 102 -18.42 20.91 0.25
CA LEU A 102 -17.57 21.93 0.89
C LEU A 102 -17.15 21.46 2.29
N LEU A 103 -18.06 20.87 3.05
CA LEU A 103 -17.78 20.27 4.34
C LEU A 103 -16.71 19.15 4.23
N VAL A 104 -16.89 18.24 3.26
CA VAL A 104 -15.91 17.18 2.98
C VAL A 104 -14.54 17.77 2.64
N TRP A 105 -14.51 18.81 1.79
CA TRP A 105 -13.25 19.46 1.40
C TRP A 105 -12.54 20.10 2.61
N VAL A 106 -13.25 20.88 3.42
CA VAL A 106 -12.69 21.52 4.64
C VAL A 106 -12.26 20.47 5.65
N ALA A 107 -13.08 19.43 5.87
CA ALA A 107 -12.78 18.37 6.82
C ALA A 107 -11.53 17.55 6.36
N THR A 108 -11.42 17.26 5.07
CA THR A 108 -10.25 16.56 4.50
C THR A 108 -8.97 17.38 4.64
N TYR A 109 -9.05 18.69 4.36
CA TYR A 109 -7.92 19.59 4.58
C TYR A 109 -7.49 19.63 6.05
N GLY A 110 -8.45 19.82 6.96
CA GLY A 110 -8.19 19.87 8.41
C GLY A 110 -7.61 18.55 8.93
N GLN A 111 -8.17 17.42 8.51
CA GLN A 111 -7.68 16.10 8.88
C GLN A 111 -6.24 15.86 8.38
N SER A 112 -5.97 16.17 7.10
CA SER A 112 -4.64 16.03 6.50
C SER A 112 -3.61 16.90 7.19
N TYR A 113 -3.98 18.14 7.52
CA TYR A 113 -3.11 19.07 8.26
C TYR A 113 -2.78 18.53 9.66
N ILE A 114 -3.79 18.12 10.43
CA ILE A 114 -3.61 17.59 11.79
C ILE A 114 -2.73 16.35 11.75
N MET A 115 -3.01 15.42 10.85
CA MET A 115 -2.26 14.16 10.76
C MET A 115 -0.82 14.38 10.32
N SER A 116 -0.57 15.28 9.35
CA SER A 116 0.78 15.65 8.93
C SER A 116 1.55 16.31 10.08
N TRP A 117 0.91 17.21 10.81
CA TRP A 117 1.54 17.88 11.95
C TRP A 117 1.89 16.89 13.07
N VAL A 118 0.95 16.03 13.46
CA VAL A 118 1.18 14.97 14.46
C VAL A 118 2.32 14.05 14.01
N GLY A 119 2.27 13.58 12.79
CA GLY A 119 3.27 12.67 12.23
C GLY A 119 4.67 13.28 12.23
N GLN A 120 4.83 14.53 11.75
CA GLN A 120 6.14 15.20 11.74
C GLN A 120 6.66 15.45 13.17
N THR A 121 5.76 15.72 14.11
CA THR A 121 6.15 15.93 15.52
C THR A 121 6.55 14.63 16.21
N VAL A 122 5.86 13.54 15.95
CA VAL A 122 6.23 12.18 16.40
C VAL A 122 7.59 11.78 15.80
N LEU A 123 7.76 11.97 14.50
CA LEU A 123 9.01 11.70 13.79
C LEU A 123 10.18 12.49 14.36
N PHE A 124 9.98 13.78 14.64
CA PHE A 124 10.99 14.61 15.31
C PHE A 124 11.36 14.05 16.69
N SER A 125 10.37 13.67 17.48
CA SER A 125 10.57 13.13 18.83
C SER A 125 11.33 11.79 18.80
N MET A 126 10.96 10.89 17.90
CA MET A 126 11.64 9.59 17.71
C MET A 126 13.09 9.77 17.24
N ARG A 127 13.33 10.63 16.26
CA ARG A 127 14.69 10.93 15.79
C ARG A 127 15.57 11.55 16.87
N ARG A 128 14.99 12.47 17.66
CA ARG A 128 15.69 13.09 18.78
C ARG A 128 16.12 12.04 19.82
N GLU A 129 15.22 11.14 20.19
CA GLU A 129 15.50 10.10 21.18
C GLU A 129 16.53 9.10 20.66
N LEU A 130 16.39 8.65 19.41
CA LEU A 130 17.40 7.81 18.75
C LEU A 130 18.76 8.47 18.73
N PHE A 131 18.83 9.75 18.34
CA PHE A 131 20.10 10.46 18.27
C PHE A 131 20.76 10.61 19.64
N MET A 132 19.97 10.94 20.69
CA MET A 132 20.49 11.02 22.05
C MET A 132 20.97 9.66 22.56
N HIS A 133 20.28 8.58 22.23
CA HIS A 133 20.68 7.22 22.57
C HIS A 133 21.99 6.83 21.89
N LEU A 134 22.09 7.05 20.58
CA LEU A 134 23.30 6.79 19.81
C LEU A 134 24.53 7.48 20.42
N GLN A 135 24.43 8.74 20.82
CA GLN A 135 25.56 9.46 21.42
C GLN A 135 26.06 8.85 22.75
N ARG A 136 25.29 7.97 23.38
CA ARG A 136 25.65 7.30 24.64
C ARG A 136 26.20 5.89 24.43
N LEU A 137 26.09 5.33 23.20
CA LEU A 137 26.59 3.99 22.91
C LEU A 137 28.11 3.92 22.90
N SER A 138 28.64 2.75 23.27
CA SER A 138 30.09 2.48 23.31
C SER A 138 30.70 2.44 21.90
N PHE A 139 32.01 2.71 21.79
CA PHE A 139 32.75 2.61 20.52
C PHE A 139 32.66 1.20 19.91
N ASN A 140 32.59 0.15 20.73
CA ASN A 140 32.43 -1.24 20.26
C ASN A 140 31.16 -1.46 19.44
N PHE A 141 30.09 -0.68 19.67
CA PHE A 141 28.92 -0.69 18.83
C PHE A 141 29.20 -0.14 17.43
N TYR A 142 29.92 0.98 17.36
CA TYR A 142 30.26 1.63 16.08
C TYR A 142 31.28 0.85 15.26
N ASP A 143 32.15 0.05 15.92
CA ASP A 143 33.08 -0.85 15.24
C ASP A 143 32.35 -2.04 14.57
N ARG A 144 31.16 -2.42 15.08
CA ARG A 144 30.41 -3.57 14.57
C ARG A 144 29.28 -3.16 13.61
N MET A 145 28.76 -1.95 13.71
CA MET A 145 27.61 -1.48 12.93
C MET A 145 28.04 -0.37 11.97
N GLU A 146 27.83 -0.61 10.68
CA GLU A 146 28.13 0.36 9.63
C GLU A 146 27.30 1.64 9.77
N ALA A 147 27.92 2.81 9.57
CA ALA A 147 27.26 4.12 9.65
C ALA A 147 26.06 4.24 8.68
N GLY A 148 26.14 3.62 7.49
CA GLY A 148 25.06 3.58 6.52
C GLY A 148 23.80 2.88 7.05
N ARG A 149 23.97 1.79 7.83
CA ARG A 149 22.87 1.05 8.46
C ARG A 149 22.20 1.88 9.56
N ILE A 150 22.97 2.59 10.37
CA ILE A 150 22.45 3.50 11.40
C ILE A 150 21.64 4.62 10.74
N MET A 151 22.18 5.23 9.67
CA MET A 151 21.49 6.30 8.94
C MET A 151 20.19 5.80 8.30
N SER A 152 20.16 4.59 7.73
CA SER A 152 18.96 3.97 7.18
C SER A 152 17.88 3.79 8.26
N ARG A 153 18.25 3.33 9.47
CA ARG A 153 17.30 3.20 10.60
C ARG A 153 16.75 4.54 11.07
N MET A 154 17.61 5.57 11.18
CA MET A 154 17.21 6.91 11.61
C MET A 154 16.33 7.65 10.60
N THR A 155 16.44 7.32 9.31
CA THR A 155 15.69 8.00 8.24
C THR A 155 14.58 7.11 7.69
N GLY A 156 14.91 6.04 6.98
CA GLY A 156 13.97 5.19 6.27
C GLY A 156 12.99 4.48 7.20
N ASP A 157 13.50 3.79 8.24
CA ASP A 157 12.67 2.99 9.14
C ASP A 157 11.75 3.87 10.01
N VAL A 158 12.23 5.01 10.49
CA VAL A 158 11.41 5.96 11.24
C VAL A 158 10.35 6.61 10.34
N ASN A 159 10.67 6.91 9.06
CA ASN A 159 9.69 7.38 8.10
C ASN A 159 8.60 6.33 7.83
N ALA A 160 8.96 5.06 7.65
CA ALA A 160 7.99 3.98 7.44
C ALA A 160 6.99 3.86 8.60
N LEU A 161 7.46 3.99 9.85
CA LEU A 161 6.58 4.06 11.03
C LEU A 161 5.65 5.28 10.99
N ASN A 162 6.19 6.46 10.65
CA ASN A 162 5.41 7.68 10.56
C ASN A 162 4.32 7.58 9.48
N ASP A 163 4.67 7.09 8.29
CA ASP A 163 3.72 6.94 7.17
C ASP A 163 2.60 5.97 7.52
N PHE A 164 2.91 4.90 8.24
CA PHE A 164 1.88 3.98 8.75
C PHE A 164 0.95 4.63 9.77
N LEU A 165 1.49 5.40 10.70
CA LEU A 165 0.69 6.07 11.73
C LEU A 165 -0.23 7.15 11.14
N THR A 166 0.30 7.98 10.24
CA THR A 166 -0.40 9.16 9.72
C THR A 166 -1.37 8.82 8.60
N SER A 167 -0.91 8.08 7.60
CA SER A 167 -1.73 7.70 6.43
C SER A 167 -2.29 6.28 6.53
N GLY A 168 -1.56 5.34 7.13
CA GLY A 168 -1.95 3.94 7.18
C GLY A 168 -3.19 3.70 8.06
N ILE A 169 -3.11 4.03 9.34
CA ILE A 169 -4.18 3.72 10.33
C ILE A 169 -5.42 4.56 10.05
N VAL A 170 -5.25 5.88 9.89
CA VAL A 170 -6.38 6.80 9.75
C VAL A 170 -7.15 6.56 8.47
N SER A 171 -6.44 6.37 7.36
CA SER A 171 -7.12 6.08 6.09
C SER A 171 -7.80 4.72 6.10
N THR A 172 -7.16 3.68 6.70
CA THR A 172 -7.80 2.35 6.84
C THR A 172 -9.08 2.42 7.67
N ALA A 173 -9.07 3.19 8.76
CA ALA A 173 -10.26 3.43 9.56
C ALA A 173 -11.34 4.17 8.75
N SER A 174 -10.95 5.23 8.00
CA SER A 174 -11.86 5.97 7.12
C SER A 174 -12.50 5.08 6.08
N ASP A 175 -11.70 4.27 5.38
CA ASP A 175 -12.17 3.35 4.34
C ASP A 175 -13.15 2.32 4.91
N LEU A 176 -12.88 1.81 6.11
CA LEU A 176 -13.78 0.88 6.79
C LEU A 176 -15.11 1.55 7.20
N PHE A 177 -15.07 2.78 7.71
CA PHE A 177 -16.27 3.55 8.06
C PHE A 177 -17.12 3.85 6.83
N VAL A 178 -16.50 4.28 5.72
CA VAL A 178 -17.19 4.53 4.46
C VAL A 178 -17.80 3.25 3.92
N LEU A 179 -17.05 2.14 3.93
CA LEU A 179 -17.52 0.83 3.47
C LEU A 179 -18.75 0.36 4.26
N VAL A 180 -18.67 0.41 5.59
CA VAL A 180 -19.80 0.04 6.47
C VAL A 180 -20.99 0.95 6.21
N GLY A 181 -20.77 2.26 6.07
CA GLY A 181 -21.82 3.23 5.76
C GLY A 181 -22.48 2.96 4.41
N ILE A 182 -21.70 2.67 3.36
CA ILE A 182 -22.23 2.28 2.05
C ILE A 182 -23.10 1.03 2.16
N VAL A 183 -22.61 -0.01 2.82
CA VAL A 183 -23.36 -1.27 3.00
C VAL A 183 -24.69 -1.01 3.72
N LEU A 184 -24.65 -0.27 4.83
CA LEU A 184 -25.87 0.05 5.60
C LEU A 184 -26.89 0.83 4.74
N LEU A 185 -26.43 1.83 3.96
CA LEU A 185 -27.30 2.60 3.08
C LEU A 185 -27.85 1.77 1.92
N MET A 186 -27.06 0.89 1.32
CA MET A 186 -27.52 -0.02 0.28
C MET A 186 -28.63 -0.94 0.80
N PHE A 187 -28.48 -1.50 2.01
CA PHE A 187 -29.52 -2.30 2.65
C PHE A 187 -30.76 -1.48 2.99
N ALA A 188 -30.58 -0.25 3.45
CA ALA A 188 -31.71 0.65 3.74
C ALA A 188 -32.49 1.07 2.49
N LEU A 189 -31.81 1.24 1.35
CA LEU A 189 -32.46 1.58 0.07
C LEU A 189 -33.22 0.39 -0.51
N ASN A 190 -32.59 -0.77 -0.65
CA ASN A 190 -33.24 -1.98 -1.11
C ASN A 190 -32.37 -3.21 -0.75
N TRP A 191 -32.85 -4.04 0.19
CA TRP A 191 -32.12 -5.19 0.68
C TRP A 191 -31.96 -6.30 -0.38
N LYS A 192 -32.92 -6.46 -1.31
CA LYS A 192 -32.84 -7.48 -2.38
C LYS A 192 -31.69 -7.15 -3.34
N LEU A 193 -31.60 -5.88 -3.74
CA LEU A 193 -30.58 -5.39 -4.65
C LEU A 193 -29.21 -5.36 -3.95
N ALA A 194 -29.15 -5.02 -2.66
CA ALA A 194 -27.93 -5.05 -1.85
C ALA A 194 -27.35 -6.47 -1.78
N LEU A 195 -28.15 -7.49 -1.51
CA LEU A 195 -27.70 -8.88 -1.51
C LEU A 195 -27.18 -9.34 -2.87
N ALA A 196 -27.87 -9.00 -3.96
CA ALA A 196 -27.43 -9.33 -5.31
C ALA A 196 -26.05 -8.69 -5.64
N THR A 197 -25.83 -7.44 -5.21
CA THR A 197 -24.56 -6.74 -5.42
C THR A 197 -23.45 -7.30 -4.55
N MET A 198 -23.75 -7.72 -3.31
CA MET A 198 -22.74 -8.28 -2.40
C MET A 198 -22.11 -9.58 -2.90
N ILE A 199 -22.76 -10.31 -3.82
CA ILE A 199 -22.16 -11.49 -4.48
C ILE A 199 -20.88 -11.13 -5.24
N VAL A 200 -20.78 -9.89 -5.73
CA VAL A 200 -19.60 -9.44 -6.47
C VAL A 200 -18.38 -9.24 -5.55
N GLY A 201 -18.58 -8.91 -4.28
CA GLY A 201 -17.50 -8.72 -3.31
C GLY A 201 -16.58 -9.95 -3.15
N PRO A 202 -17.10 -11.14 -2.85
CA PRO A 202 -16.31 -12.38 -2.83
C PRO A 202 -15.58 -12.69 -4.14
N ILE A 203 -16.19 -12.38 -5.29
CA ILE A 203 -15.56 -12.57 -6.61
C ILE A 203 -14.33 -11.68 -6.73
N ILE A 204 -14.44 -10.40 -6.39
CA ILE A 204 -13.30 -9.47 -6.38
C ILE A 204 -12.24 -9.92 -5.38
N GLY A 205 -12.64 -10.35 -4.18
CA GLY A 205 -11.71 -10.87 -3.18
C GLY A 205 -10.91 -12.08 -3.70
N LEU A 206 -11.57 -13.03 -4.36
CA LEU A 206 -10.94 -14.20 -4.96
C LEU A 206 -9.98 -13.81 -6.09
N VAL A 207 -10.42 -12.96 -7.01
CA VAL A 207 -9.59 -12.47 -8.12
C VAL A 207 -8.37 -11.71 -7.59
N THR A 208 -8.55 -10.84 -6.62
CA THR A 208 -7.46 -10.10 -5.97
C THR A 208 -6.46 -11.05 -5.30
N HIS A 209 -6.94 -12.08 -4.59
CA HIS A 209 -6.08 -13.06 -3.94
C HIS A 209 -5.23 -13.85 -4.95
N LEU A 210 -5.86 -14.38 -6.00
CA LEU A 210 -5.18 -15.13 -7.06
C LEU A 210 -4.15 -14.27 -7.78
N TYR A 211 -4.55 -13.04 -8.10
CA TYR A 211 -3.68 -12.08 -8.77
C TYR A 211 -2.47 -11.72 -7.92
N ARG A 212 -2.66 -11.40 -6.63
CA ARG A 212 -1.61 -11.04 -5.68
C ARG A 212 -0.58 -12.16 -5.54
N THR A 213 -1.03 -13.40 -5.45
CA THR A 213 -0.13 -14.57 -5.33
C THR A 213 0.76 -14.70 -6.57
N ARG A 214 0.19 -14.56 -7.76
CA ARG A 214 0.93 -14.65 -9.03
C ARG A 214 1.88 -13.47 -9.22
N SER A 215 1.42 -12.26 -8.94
CA SER A 215 2.22 -11.04 -9.04
C SER A 215 3.44 -11.09 -8.12
N ARG A 216 3.28 -11.56 -6.86
CA ARG A 216 4.40 -11.73 -5.92
C ARG A 216 5.51 -12.61 -6.48
N ASN A 217 5.17 -13.72 -7.14
CA ASN A 217 6.14 -14.63 -7.72
C ASN A 217 6.90 -13.97 -8.89
N LEU A 218 6.19 -13.27 -9.78
CA LEU A 218 6.82 -12.55 -10.89
C LEU A 218 7.78 -11.45 -10.39
N TYR A 219 7.36 -10.66 -9.41
CA TYR A 219 8.25 -9.63 -8.84
C TYR A 219 9.42 -10.21 -8.02
N ARG A 220 9.30 -11.44 -7.50
CA ARG A 220 10.45 -12.15 -6.91
C ARG A 220 11.49 -12.49 -7.97
N GLU A 221 11.06 -12.98 -9.14
CA GLU A 221 11.94 -13.23 -10.28
C GLU A 221 12.62 -11.94 -10.75
N VAL A 222 11.89 -10.82 -10.82
CA VAL A 222 12.46 -9.50 -11.18
C VAL A 222 13.51 -9.07 -10.15
N ARG A 223 13.25 -9.18 -8.85
CA ARG A 223 14.22 -8.83 -7.81
C ARG A 223 15.50 -9.66 -7.91
N TRP A 224 15.34 -10.97 -8.09
CA TRP A 224 16.50 -11.85 -8.29
C TRP A 224 17.32 -11.44 -9.51
N GLN A 225 16.67 -11.13 -10.62
CA GLN A 225 17.38 -10.70 -11.83
C GLN A 225 18.02 -9.30 -11.66
N ASN A 226 17.38 -8.39 -10.96
CA ASN A 226 17.97 -7.10 -10.61
C ASN A 226 19.23 -7.26 -9.75
N SER A 227 19.24 -8.19 -8.79
CA SER A 227 20.45 -8.46 -8.00
C SER A 227 21.59 -8.99 -8.88
N MET A 228 21.31 -9.80 -9.90
CA MET A 228 22.31 -10.25 -10.88
C MET A 228 22.87 -9.09 -11.72
N VAL A 229 22.02 -8.15 -12.15
CA VAL A 229 22.47 -6.93 -12.85
C VAL A 229 23.37 -6.10 -11.96
N THR A 230 22.98 -5.88 -10.70
CA THR A 230 23.74 -5.09 -9.73
C THR A 230 25.09 -5.76 -9.42
N ALA A 231 25.11 -7.07 -9.20
CA ALA A 231 26.33 -7.82 -8.98
C ALA A 231 27.29 -7.71 -10.18
N TYR A 232 26.77 -7.86 -11.40
CA TYR A 232 27.56 -7.74 -12.62
C TYR A 232 28.15 -6.32 -12.79
N LEU A 233 27.34 -5.28 -12.49
CA LEU A 233 27.83 -3.89 -12.51
C LEU A 233 28.93 -3.65 -11.46
N ALA A 234 28.74 -4.14 -10.23
CA ALA A 234 29.71 -3.99 -9.17
C ALA A 234 31.04 -4.67 -9.51
N GLU A 235 31.01 -5.90 -10.06
CA GLU A 235 32.18 -6.63 -10.53
C GLU A 235 32.91 -5.85 -11.62
N ASN A 236 32.19 -5.35 -12.63
CA ASN A 236 32.79 -4.66 -13.76
C ASN A 236 33.35 -3.28 -13.39
N ILE A 237 32.66 -2.52 -12.53
CA ILE A 237 33.17 -1.24 -12.04
C ILE A 237 34.43 -1.43 -11.20
N SER A 238 34.44 -2.44 -10.35
CA SER A 238 35.62 -2.78 -9.54
C SER A 238 36.78 -3.27 -10.38
N GLY A 239 36.48 -4.04 -11.45
CA GLY A 239 37.45 -4.62 -12.38
C GLY A 239 37.73 -3.80 -13.64
N VAL A 240 37.25 -2.55 -13.75
CA VAL A 240 37.32 -1.76 -14.99
C VAL A 240 38.75 -1.62 -15.53
N ARG A 241 39.76 -1.48 -14.65
CA ARG A 241 41.16 -1.39 -15.04
C ARG A 241 41.65 -2.65 -15.77
N ALA A 242 41.19 -3.84 -15.33
CA ALA A 242 41.53 -5.09 -16.00
C ALA A 242 40.84 -5.19 -17.37
N VAL A 243 39.57 -4.81 -17.46
CA VAL A 243 38.82 -4.81 -18.74
C VAL A 243 39.52 -3.92 -19.78
N GLN A 244 39.92 -2.71 -19.36
CA GLN A 244 40.63 -1.75 -20.22
C GLN A 244 42.05 -2.22 -20.56
N ALA A 245 42.81 -2.76 -19.60
CA ALA A 245 44.15 -3.25 -19.83
C ALA A 245 44.21 -4.38 -20.85
N PHE A 246 43.17 -5.20 -20.94
CA PHE A 246 43.07 -6.30 -21.90
C PHE A 246 42.20 -5.98 -23.13
N SER A 247 41.73 -4.73 -23.28
CA SER A 247 40.88 -4.26 -24.40
C SER A 247 39.66 -5.19 -24.62
N ARG A 248 38.96 -5.54 -23.51
CA ARG A 248 37.81 -6.48 -23.54
C ARG A 248 36.48 -5.78 -23.36
N GLU A 249 36.38 -4.50 -23.64
CA GLU A 249 35.17 -3.67 -23.45
C GLU A 249 33.99 -4.24 -24.24
N ASN A 250 34.20 -4.57 -25.52
CA ASN A 250 33.13 -5.07 -26.38
C ASN A 250 32.58 -6.42 -25.87
N LEU A 251 33.48 -7.34 -25.47
CA LEU A 251 33.05 -8.64 -24.92
C LEU A 251 32.26 -8.47 -23.62
N ASN A 252 32.70 -7.52 -22.80
CA ASN A 252 32.04 -7.22 -21.53
C ASN A 252 30.68 -6.58 -21.74
N GLN A 253 30.57 -5.68 -22.73
CA GLN A 253 29.28 -5.09 -23.14
C GLN A 253 28.31 -6.14 -23.63
N ASP A 254 28.73 -7.06 -24.50
CA ASP A 254 27.87 -8.15 -25.01
C ASP A 254 27.32 -9.03 -23.88
N ARG A 255 28.16 -9.33 -22.88
CA ARG A 255 27.74 -10.09 -21.70
C ARG A 255 26.74 -9.31 -20.84
N PHE A 256 27.01 -8.03 -20.59
CA PHE A 256 26.08 -7.16 -19.87
C PHE A 256 24.74 -7.05 -20.57
N ASP A 257 24.74 -6.87 -21.88
CA ASP A 257 23.52 -6.83 -22.71
C ASP A 257 22.69 -8.10 -22.57
N GLY A 258 23.33 -9.27 -22.47
CA GLY A 258 22.65 -10.53 -22.21
C GLY A 258 21.89 -10.53 -20.88
N VAL A 259 22.56 -10.13 -19.79
CA VAL A 259 21.97 -10.04 -18.44
C VAL A 259 20.87 -9.00 -18.40
N ASN A 260 21.10 -7.83 -19.02
CA ASN A 260 20.15 -6.72 -19.02
C ASN A 260 18.90 -7.04 -19.87
N ARG A 261 19.03 -7.73 -20.99
CA ARG A 261 17.88 -8.18 -21.80
C ARG A 261 17.02 -9.18 -21.05
N GLU A 262 17.61 -10.08 -20.28
CA GLU A 262 16.84 -11.02 -19.46
C GLU A 262 16.09 -10.27 -18.34
N ASN A 263 16.73 -9.29 -17.72
CA ASN A 263 16.08 -8.41 -16.76
C ASN A 263 14.87 -7.68 -17.39
N LEU A 264 15.05 -7.08 -18.56
CA LEU A 264 13.99 -6.43 -19.33
C LEU A 264 12.81 -7.36 -19.60
N ARG A 265 13.07 -8.60 -20.05
CA ARG A 265 12.02 -9.58 -20.33
C ARG A 265 11.21 -9.90 -19.09
N ARG A 266 11.86 -10.14 -17.95
CA ARG A 266 11.19 -10.44 -16.67
C ARG A 266 10.40 -9.25 -16.17
N LEU A 267 10.97 -8.05 -16.28
CA LEU A 267 10.31 -6.81 -15.89
C LEU A 267 9.06 -6.55 -16.74
N ILE A 268 9.17 -6.67 -18.08
CA ILE A 268 8.01 -6.52 -18.98
C ILE A 268 6.93 -7.54 -18.62
N ARG A 269 7.30 -8.83 -18.40
CA ARG A 269 6.34 -9.86 -18.03
C ARG A 269 5.62 -9.53 -16.71
N ALA A 270 6.35 -9.11 -15.69
CA ALA A 270 5.79 -8.72 -14.40
C ALA A 270 4.89 -7.49 -14.53
N THR A 271 5.34 -6.46 -15.24
CA THR A 271 4.59 -5.20 -15.43
C THR A 271 3.35 -5.41 -16.28
N THR A 272 3.43 -6.18 -17.39
CA THR A 272 2.27 -6.50 -18.23
C THR A 272 1.22 -7.28 -17.44
N PHE A 273 1.64 -8.25 -16.63
CA PHE A 273 0.72 -8.95 -15.74
C PHE A 273 0.12 -7.97 -14.72
N SER A 274 0.94 -7.11 -14.13
CA SER A 274 0.51 -6.10 -13.15
C SER A 274 -0.47 -5.09 -13.74
N ALA A 275 -0.23 -4.63 -14.95
CA ALA A 275 -1.10 -3.69 -15.64
C ALA A 275 -2.50 -4.25 -15.95
N GLY A 276 -2.64 -5.58 -16.04
CA GLY A 276 -3.94 -6.24 -16.27
C GLY A 276 -4.90 -6.17 -15.07
N PHE A 277 -4.41 -5.92 -13.86
CA PHE A 277 -5.25 -5.94 -12.65
C PHE A 277 -6.33 -4.86 -12.66
N GLY A 278 -5.95 -3.60 -12.91
CA GLY A 278 -6.88 -2.48 -12.96
C GLY A 278 -8.05 -2.73 -13.92
N PRO A 279 -7.79 -3.03 -15.20
CA PRO A 279 -8.83 -3.36 -16.17
C PRO A 279 -9.74 -4.53 -15.76
N ILE A 280 -9.21 -5.57 -15.13
CA ILE A 280 -10.02 -6.71 -14.64
C ILE A 280 -10.98 -6.24 -13.55
N ILE A 281 -10.52 -5.48 -12.58
CA ILE A 281 -11.38 -4.94 -11.51
C ILE A 281 -12.44 -4.00 -12.10
N THR A 282 -12.06 -3.13 -13.04
CA THR A 282 -13.01 -2.24 -13.74
C THR A 282 -14.06 -3.05 -14.50
N PHE A 283 -13.68 -4.12 -15.18
CA PHE A 283 -14.61 -4.99 -15.88
C PHE A 283 -15.61 -5.65 -14.91
N ILE A 284 -15.13 -6.19 -13.78
CA ILE A 284 -16.01 -6.78 -12.75
C ILE A 284 -16.95 -5.73 -12.18
N SER A 285 -16.47 -4.52 -11.91
CA SER A 285 -17.29 -3.40 -11.44
C SER A 285 -18.36 -3.00 -12.48
N THR A 286 -17.99 -3.02 -13.76
CA THR A 286 -18.96 -2.76 -14.86
C THR A 286 -20.03 -3.83 -14.92
N VAL A 287 -19.65 -5.11 -14.77
CA VAL A 287 -20.63 -6.22 -14.70
C VAL A 287 -21.57 -6.04 -13.50
N ALA A 288 -21.01 -5.66 -12.33
CA ALA A 288 -21.84 -5.35 -11.15
C ALA A 288 -22.82 -4.20 -11.44
N THR A 289 -22.36 -3.14 -12.09
CA THR A 289 -23.19 -2.01 -12.50
C THR A 289 -24.31 -2.45 -13.45
N VAL A 290 -24.01 -3.28 -14.44
CA VAL A 290 -25.01 -3.83 -15.38
C VAL A 290 -26.05 -4.67 -14.64
N LEU A 291 -25.63 -5.51 -13.69
CA LEU A 291 -26.56 -6.29 -12.86
C LEU A 291 -27.48 -5.38 -12.02
N VAL A 292 -26.93 -4.33 -11.43
CA VAL A 292 -27.71 -3.34 -10.68
C VAL A 292 -28.70 -2.60 -11.57
N VAL A 293 -28.28 -2.18 -12.76
CA VAL A 293 -29.20 -1.54 -13.73
C VAL A 293 -30.32 -2.49 -14.17
N TRP A 294 -29.98 -3.75 -14.44
CA TRP A 294 -30.95 -4.74 -14.88
C TRP A 294 -31.97 -5.08 -13.77
N PHE A 295 -31.49 -5.56 -12.62
CA PHE A 295 -32.36 -5.93 -11.51
C PHE A 295 -33.04 -4.73 -10.86
N GLY A 296 -32.31 -3.63 -10.65
CA GLY A 296 -32.87 -2.39 -10.11
C GLY A 296 -33.85 -1.73 -11.06
N GLY A 297 -33.59 -1.77 -12.39
CA GLY A 297 -34.54 -1.32 -13.41
C GLY A 297 -35.82 -2.13 -13.40
N MET A 298 -35.77 -3.44 -13.24
CA MET A 298 -36.97 -4.26 -13.06
C MET A 298 -37.78 -3.87 -11.81
N LEU A 299 -37.08 -3.58 -10.68
CA LEU A 299 -37.73 -3.13 -9.45
C LEU A 299 -38.39 -1.75 -9.63
N VAL A 300 -37.79 -0.86 -10.42
CA VAL A 300 -38.35 0.44 -10.74
C VAL A 300 -39.59 0.28 -11.63
N LEU A 301 -39.56 -0.57 -12.67
CA LEU A 301 -40.67 -0.83 -13.55
C LEU A 301 -41.87 -1.49 -12.83
N ASN A 302 -41.61 -2.20 -11.72
CA ASN A 302 -42.63 -2.83 -10.89
C ASN A 302 -43.07 -1.95 -9.70
N ASP A 303 -42.66 -0.67 -9.65
CA ASP A 303 -42.96 0.27 -8.57
C ASP A 303 -42.42 -0.18 -7.16
N GLU A 304 -41.50 -1.13 -7.11
CA GLU A 304 -40.84 -1.57 -5.87
C GLU A 304 -39.65 -0.67 -5.44
N MET A 305 -39.19 0.21 -6.34
CA MET A 305 -38.05 1.11 -6.12
C MET A 305 -38.19 2.39 -6.93
N THR A 306 -37.75 3.53 -6.37
CA THR A 306 -37.76 4.81 -7.10
C THR A 306 -36.52 4.94 -8.01
N LEU A 307 -36.62 5.78 -9.04
CA LEU A 307 -35.51 6.05 -9.97
C LEU A 307 -34.33 6.70 -9.26
N GLY A 308 -34.58 7.63 -8.33
CA GLY A 308 -33.53 8.25 -7.53
C GLY A 308 -32.84 7.26 -6.59
N SER A 309 -33.58 6.28 -6.03
CA SER A 309 -33.00 5.20 -5.26
C SER A 309 -32.08 4.30 -6.10
N LEU A 310 -32.44 3.99 -7.34
CA LEU A 310 -31.61 3.24 -8.27
C LEU A 310 -30.32 4.02 -8.59
N TRP A 311 -30.43 5.33 -8.85
CA TRP A 311 -29.28 6.18 -9.11
C TRP A 311 -28.33 6.23 -7.90
N ALA A 312 -28.86 6.44 -6.70
CA ALA A 312 -28.06 6.45 -5.46
C ALA A 312 -27.35 5.11 -5.25
N PHE A 313 -28.06 4.01 -5.53
CA PHE A 313 -27.50 2.66 -5.42
C PHE A 313 -26.32 2.46 -6.38
N LEU A 314 -26.44 2.89 -7.64
CA LEU A 314 -25.35 2.86 -8.62
C LEU A 314 -24.14 3.67 -8.17
N ALA A 315 -24.36 4.86 -7.60
CA ALA A 315 -23.30 5.70 -7.07
C ALA A 315 -22.58 5.05 -5.87
N TYR A 316 -23.32 4.35 -4.99
CA TYR A 316 -22.72 3.60 -3.89
C TYR A 316 -21.95 2.36 -4.35
N VAL A 317 -22.45 1.63 -5.34
CA VAL A 317 -21.72 0.49 -5.93
C VAL A 317 -20.40 0.95 -6.54
N GLY A 318 -20.37 2.08 -7.24
CA GLY A 318 -19.15 2.64 -7.79
C GLY A 318 -18.08 2.96 -6.73
N ARG A 319 -18.52 3.39 -5.54
CA ARG A 319 -17.63 3.72 -4.42
C ARG A 319 -17.28 2.52 -3.52
N PHE A 320 -18.01 1.43 -3.60
CA PHE A 320 -17.83 0.25 -2.75
C PHE A 320 -16.48 -0.46 -2.98
N PHE A 321 -15.97 -0.41 -4.21
CA PHE A 321 -14.77 -1.18 -4.59
C PHE A 321 -13.46 -0.45 -4.31
N GLU A 322 -13.48 0.86 -4.18
CA GLU A 322 -12.30 1.69 -3.91
C GLU A 322 -11.61 1.34 -2.59
N PRO A 323 -12.32 1.28 -1.43
CA PRO A 323 -11.72 0.90 -0.15
C PRO A 323 -11.08 -0.49 -0.15
N ILE A 324 -11.67 -1.45 -0.88
CA ILE A 324 -11.17 -2.82 -0.97
C ILE A 324 -9.81 -2.87 -1.68
N SER A 325 -9.65 -2.08 -2.74
CA SER A 325 -8.39 -1.94 -3.45
C SER A 325 -7.30 -1.34 -2.56
N ASP A 326 -7.63 -0.28 -1.84
CA ASP A 326 -6.70 0.47 -1.00
C ASP A 326 -6.20 -0.33 0.20
N LEU A 327 -7.04 -1.14 0.83
CA LEU A 327 -6.64 -2.02 1.93
C LEU A 327 -5.45 -2.91 1.57
N SER A 328 -5.38 -3.38 0.32
CA SER A 328 -4.30 -4.24 -0.16
C SER A 328 -2.95 -3.51 -0.25
N ALA A 329 -2.96 -2.25 -0.68
CA ALA A 329 -1.75 -1.42 -0.73
C ALA A 329 -1.25 -1.08 0.69
N ARG A 330 -2.17 -0.79 1.61
CA ARG A 330 -1.86 -0.44 3.00
C ARG A 330 -1.26 -1.60 3.80
N TYR A 331 -1.60 -2.83 3.48
CA TYR A 331 -0.99 -4.01 4.10
C TYR A 331 0.53 -4.05 3.91
N ASN A 332 1.03 -3.68 2.74
CA ASN A 332 2.47 -3.61 2.47
C ASN A 332 3.14 -2.50 3.29
N SER A 333 2.51 -1.33 3.39
CA SER A 333 3.00 -0.22 4.23
C SER A 333 3.05 -0.62 5.71
N MET A 334 2.04 -1.36 6.18
CA MET A 334 2.01 -1.90 7.55
C MET A 334 3.17 -2.86 7.80
N GLN A 335 3.43 -3.80 6.88
CA GLN A 335 4.57 -4.72 7.02
C GLN A 335 5.91 -3.98 7.04
N ALA A 336 6.09 -2.99 6.15
CA ALA A 336 7.29 -2.17 6.12
C ALA A 336 7.48 -1.39 7.43
N ALA A 337 6.40 -0.83 7.98
CA ALA A 337 6.42 -0.12 9.25
C ALA A 337 6.73 -1.05 10.43
N MET A 338 6.17 -2.26 10.47
CA MET A 338 6.48 -3.23 11.53
C MET A 338 7.95 -3.67 11.48
N ALA A 339 8.48 -4.01 10.30
CA ALA A 339 9.90 -4.35 10.14
C ALA A 339 10.81 -3.16 10.49
N GLY A 340 10.48 -1.95 10.03
CA GLY A 340 11.21 -0.73 10.40
C GLY A 340 11.16 -0.45 11.90
N GLY A 341 9.99 -0.61 12.52
CA GLY A 341 9.78 -0.45 13.95
C GLY A 341 10.62 -1.42 14.78
N GLU A 342 10.68 -2.68 14.38
CA GLU A 342 11.52 -3.69 15.04
C GLU A 342 12.99 -3.27 15.05
N ARG A 343 13.52 -2.84 13.90
CA ARG A 343 14.92 -2.37 13.80
C ARG A 343 15.18 -1.08 14.59
N VAL A 344 14.23 -0.13 14.57
CA VAL A 344 14.32 1.12 15.33
C VAL A 344 14.34 0.84 16.83
N TYR A 345 13.40 0.03 17.33
CA TYR A 345 13.32 -0.27 18.76
C TYR A 345 14.45 -1.20 19.22
N ALA A 346 14.94 -2.14 18.39
CA ALA A 346 16.14 -2.90 18.68
C ALA A 346 17.37 -1.99 18.85
N LEU A 347 17.46 -0.92 18.05
CA LEU A 347 18.53 0.08 18.22
C LEU A 347 18.38 0.87 19.52
N MET A 348 17.15 1.28 19.89
CA MET A 348 16.85 1.97 21.16
C MET A 348 17.11 1.09 22.38
N ASP A 349 16.99 -0.22 22.27
CA ASP A 349 17.19 -1.18 23.35
C ASP A 349 18.66 -1.63 23.52
N THR A 350 19.55 -1.19 22.63
CA THR A 350 20.98 -1.51 22.72
C THR A 350 21.54 -0.93 24.03
N PRO A 351 22.13 -1.75 24.91
CA PRO A 351 22.62 -1.23 26.20
C PRO A 351 23.78 -0.24 26.02
N VAL A 352 23.75 0.81 26.81
CA VAL A 352 24.78 1.86 26.87
C VAL A 352 26.01 1.36 27.61
#